data_dad4dcccb5595f088b2fb016d697e4b2
#
_entry.id   dad4dcccb5595f088b2fb016d697e4b2
#
_cell.length_a   1.000
_cell.length_b   1.000
_cell.length_c   1.000
_cell.angle_alpha   90.00
_cell.angle_beta   90.00
_cell.angle_gamma   90.00
#
_symmetry.space_group_name_H-M   'P 1'
#
loop_
_entity.id
_entity.type
_entity.pdbx_description
1 polymer ?
#
loop_
_entity_poly.entity_id
_entity_poly.type
_entity_poly.pdbx_seq_one_letter_code
_entity_poly.pdbx_strand_id
1 'polypeptide(L)'
;MKLLKVYRFYRIYGFSRTLYKLVGRYRLLGRSISRLRVGRLNRQKLNVGIIGCGQFAFATVGYFLGKSGSYRFTRAYDPNVNALDSFCEFYKVASPVSLVEDFDYSDLDVVYIASNHASHSEYALQALRHGVAAYVEKPLSVNWDQFSALGAAISEHKAEIYVGYNRPFSKAIDTLKRFNAGMDSPFTLSCFVVGHFIESDHWYREPSEGTRVCGNLGHWLDLSMHLLFTKTLPEFLDVRLSVADQEAPDDNLSVSITSSNGDLINLILTSRAEPFEGINETVSFNQDDLIVTITDFREARFWKGHRYLREKYRPKDVGHGKAILQHLHRDKCRRNIDEIRVSTALMLEIKDMVLSAKQELRFFPDAKKYRWTTV
;
A
#
# COMPACT_ATOMS: atom_id res chain seq x y z
N MET A 1 -13.27 -7.02 25.94
CA MET A 1 -12.78 -7.23 24.56
C MET A 1 -11.96 -6.06 24.00
N LYS A 2 -12.40 -4.78 24.10
CA LYS A 2 -11.66 -3.60 23.59
C LYS A 2 -10.26 -3.44 24.22
N LEU A 3 -10.10 -3.58 25.55
CA LEU A 3 -8.82 -3.46 26.24
C LEU A 3 -7.80 -4.53 25.80
N LEU A 4 -8.24 -5.76 25.59
CA LEU A 4 -7.37 -6.85 25.13
C LEU A 4 -6.86 -6.57 23.70
N LYS A 5 -7.71 -6.01 22.79
CA LYS A 5 -7.27 -5.58 21.45
C LYS A 5 -6.20 -4.49 21.54
N VAL A 6 -6.36 -3.51 22.43
CA VAL A 6 -5.38 -2.44 22.65
C VAL A 6 -4.05 -3.02 23.18
N TYR A 7 -4.11 -3.90 24.18
CA TYR A 7 -2.91 -4.54 24.73
C TYR A 7 -2.14 -5.35 23.68
N ARG A 8 -2.86 -6.15 22.86
CA ARG A 8 -2.22 -6.91 21.79
C ARG A 8 -1.63 -6.00 20.71
N PHE A 9 -2.34 -4.95 20.31
CA PHE A 9 -1.81 -3.97 19.38
C PHE A 9 -0.53 -3.31 19.93
N TYR A 10 -0.51 -2.97 21.21
CA TYR A 10 0.70 -2.48 21.90
C TYR A 10 1.86 -3.50 21.82
N ARG A 11 1.58 -4.78 22.06
CA ARG A 11 2.59 -5.85 21.98
C ARG A 11 3.18 -6.00 20.56
N ILE A 12 2.41 -5.68 19.53
CA ILE A 12 2.82 -5.82 18.13
C ILE A 12 3.51 -4.56 17.62
N TYR A 13 2.96 -3.39 17.89
CA TYR A 13 3.38 -2.13 17.26
C TYR A 13 4.03 -1.13 18.23
N GLY A 14 4.07 -1.45 19.53
CA GLY A 14 4.66 -0.62 20.57
C GLY A 14 3.76 0.53 21.05
N PHE A 15 4.20 1.19 22.12
CA PHE A 15 3.41 2.22 22.81
C PHE A 15 3.05 3.40 21.91
N SER A 16 4.03 3.96 21.22
CA SER A 16 3.84 5.17 20.41
C SER A 16 2.79 5.00 19.31
N ARG A 17 2.86 3.92 18.52
CA ARG A 17 1.84 3.65 17.49
C ARG A 17 0.47 3.35 18.09
N THR A 18 0.42 2.67 19.22
CA THR A 18 -0.85 2.39 19.92
C THR A 18 -1.51 3.68 20.37
N LEU A 19 -0.74 4.60 20.93
CA LEU A 19 -1.24 5.91 21.33
C LEU A 19 -1.84 6.69 20.14
N TYR A 20 -1.10 6.80 19.04
CA TYR A 20 -1.60 7.48 17.84
C TYR A 20 -2.87 6.81 17.26
N LYS A 21 -2.95 5.48 17.30
CA LYS A 21 -4.14 4.76 16.85
C LYS A 21 -5.34 5.00 17.74
N LEU A 22 -5.15 5.08 19.06
CA LEU A 22 -6.23 5.39 20.01
C LEU A 22 -6.70 6.84 19.87
N VAL A 23 -5.78 7.79 19.83
CA VAL A 23 -6.10 9.21 19.65
C VAL A 23 -6.89 9.42 18.37
N GLY A 24 -6.41 8.88 17.23
CA GLY A 24 -7.10 9.01 15.96
C GLY A 24 -8.46 8.30 15.92
N ARG A 25 -8.59 7.12 16.57
CA ARG A 25 -9.85 6.37 16.57
C ARG A 25 -10.95 7.03 17.40
N TYR A 26 -10.59 7.56 18.54
CA TYR A 26 -11.56 8.17 19.47
C TYR A 26 -11.64 9.68 19.32
N ARG A 27 -10.90 10.26 18.37
CA ARG A 27 -10.80 11.71 18.19
C ARG A 27 -10.57 12.43 19.52
N LEU A 28 -9.72 11.81 20.37
CA LEU A 28 -9.38 12.38 21.67
C LEU A 28 -8.70 13.71 21.44
N LEU A 29 -9.38 14.79 21.81
CA LEU A 29 -8.94 16.17 21.67
C LEU A 29 -7.65 16.35 22.46
N GLY A 30 -6.65 16.75 21.74
CA GLY A 30 -5.37 16.70 22.29
C GLY A 30 -4.50 17.92 22.29
N ARG A 31 -4.92 19.13 22.68
CA ARG A 31 -3.94 20.18 23.03
C ARG A 31 -2.90 19.68 24.03
N SER A 32 -3.30 18.82 24.99
CA SER A 32 -2.39 18.18 25.94
C SER A 32 -1.56 17.05 25.36
N ILE A 33 -2.09 16.29 24.38
CA ILE A 33 -1.41 15.13 23.78
C ILE A 33 -0.52 15.55 22.62
N SER A 34 -0.82 16.66 21.93
CA SER A 34 0.04 17.21 20.89
C SER A 34 1.46 17.56 21.40
N ARG A 35 1.64 17.75 22.70
CA ARG A 35 2.97 17.93 23.36
C ARG A 35 3.82 16.65 23.36
N LEU A 36 3.22 15.47 23.18
CA LEU A 36 3.94 14.18 23.05
C LEU A 36 4.56 13.97 21.66
N ARG A 37 4.52 14.97 20.81
CA ARG A 37 5.07 14.95 19.48
C ARG A 37 6.58 14.84 19.53
N VAL A 38 7.10 13.61 19.48
CA VAL A 38 8.54 13.32 19.42
C VAL A 38 8.98 13.46 17.96
N GLY A 39 9.32 14.67 17.55
CA GLY A 39 9.95 14.92 16.24
C GLY A 39 11.31 15.59 16.44
N ARG A 40 12.30 15.17 15.68
CA ARG A 40 13.58 15.90 15.60
C ARG A 40 13.35 17.28 15.02
N LEU A 41 13.94 18.31 15.62
CA LEU A 41 13.97 19.65 15.04
C LEU A 41 14.91 19.64 13.83
N ASN A 42 14.35 19.52 12.62
CA ASN A 42 15.09 19.76 11.39
C ASN A 42 14.80 21.18 10.90
N ARG A 43 15.82 21.89 10.43
CA ARG A 43 15.68 23.30 10.02
C ARG A 43 14.94 23.46 8.69
N GLN A 44 15.06 22.50 7.77
CA GLN A 44 14.32 22.49 6.50
C GLN A 44 13.23 21.43 6.57
N LYS A 45 11.97 21.85 6.51
CA LYS A 45 10.80 20.97 6.51
C LYS A 45 10.08 21.11 5.17
N LEU A 46 9.80 19.97 4.55
CA LEU A 46 8.96 19.90 3.37
C LEU A 46 7.51 20.26 3.72
N ASN A 47 6.89 21.05 2.86
CA ASN A 47 5.48 21.41 2.96
C ASN A 47 4.63 20.26 2.44
N VAL A 48 3.74 19.77 3.27
CA VAL A 48 2.90 18.62 2.95
C VAL A 48 1.44 19.02 2.94
N GLY A 49 0.76 18.67 1.83
CA GLY A 49 -0.69 18.61 1.77
C GLY A 49 -1.17 17.21 2.17
N ILE A 50 -2.35 17.11 2.78
CA ILE A 50 -3.03 15.84 3.05
C ILE A 50 -4.47 15.90 2.57
N ILE A 51 -4.89 14.91 1.79
CA ILE A 51 -6.26 14.70 1.33
C ILE A 51 -6.75 13.38 1.88
N GLY A 52 -7.80 13.42 2.69
CA GLY A 52 -8.25 12.31 3.53
C GLY A 52 -7.56 12.30 4.90
N CYS A 53 -8.31 12.71 5.94
CA CYS A 53 -7.86 12.81 7.34
C CYS A 53 -8.38 11.64 8.19
N GLY A 54 -8.71 10.51 7.55
CA GLY A 54 -9.24 9.31 8.19
C GLY A 54 -8.27 8.66 9.16
N GLN A 55 -8.66 7.49 9.69
CA GLN A 55 -7.87 6.76 10.70
C GLN A 55 -6.47 6.38 10.18
N PHE A 56 -6.35 6.00 8.91
CA PHE A 56 -5.05 5.61 8.33
C PHE A 56 -4.13 6.83 8.19
N ALA A 57 -4.65 7.93 7.64
CA ALA A 57 -3.92 9.19 7.53
C ALA A 57 -3.43 9.65 8.91
N PHE A 58 -4.32 9.61 9.92
CA PHE A 58 -3.99 10.06 11.27
C PHE A 58 -2.93 9.16 11.94
N ALA A 59 -3.18 7.83 12.02
CA ALA A 59 -2.40 6.92 12.84
C ALA A 59 -1.22 6.27 12.10
N THR A 60 -1.11 6.45 10.80
CA THR A 60 -0.03 5.85 10.01
C THR A 60 0.74 6.91 9.22
N VAL A 61 0.12 7.62 8.29
CA VAL A 61 0.80 8.67 7.52
C VAL A 61 1.37 9.75 8.43
N GLY A 62 0.51 10.40 9.20
CA GLY A 62 0.90 11.46 10.12
C GLY A 62 1.88 11.01 11.21
N TYR A 63 1.78 9.75 11.67
CA TYR A 63 2.73 9.18 12.61
C TYR A 63 4.15 9.11 12.03
N PHE A 64 4.32 8.53 10.84
CA PHE A 64 5.66 8.37 10.25
C PHE A 64 6.24 9.70 9.78
N LEU A 65 5.45 10.57 9.17
CA LEU A 65 5.88 11.92 8.80
C LEU A 65 6.27 12.73 10.03
N GLY A 66 5.43 12.72 11.07
CA GLY A 66 5.72 13.40 12.33
C GLY A 66 6.99 12.90 13.01
N LYS A 67 7.22 11.58 13.00
CA LYS A 67 8.42 10.96 13.56
C LYS A 67 9.70 11.31 12.80
N SER A 68 9.63 11.47 11.47
CA SER A 68 10.78 11.87 10.66
C SER A 68 11.29 13.27 11.02
N GLY A 69 10.39 14.16 11.46
CA GLY A 69 10.68 15.56 11.76
C GLY A 69 10.98 16.44 10.53
N SER A 70 10.96 15.86 9.34
CA SER A 70 11.34 16.53 8.08
C SER A 70 10.16 17.14 7.34
N TYR A 71 8.93 16.99 7.85
CA TYR A 71 7.69 17.43 7.22
C TYR A 71 6.89 18.36 8.13
N ARG A 72 6.13 19.27 7.54
CA ARG A 72 5.05 20.00 8.20
C ARG A 72 3.80 19.95 7.33
N PHE A 73 2.65 19.75 7.94
CA PHE A 73 1.37 19.83 7.25
C PHE A 73 0.98 21.30 7.09
N THR A 74 0.81 21.73 5.85
CA THR A 74 0.41 23.11 5.52
C THR A 74 -1.02 23.17 5.03
N ARG A 75 -1.50 22.14 4.38
CA ARG A 75 -2.87 22.03 3.83
C ARG A 75 -3.47 20.69 4.26
N ALA A 76 -4.77 20.68 4.54
CA ALA A 76 -5.54 19.46 4.77
C ALA A 76 -6.96 19.60 4.24
N TYR A 77 -7.48 18.51 3.68
CA TYR A 77 -8.88 18.39 3.25
C TYR A 77 -9.44 17.03 3.64
N ASP A 78 -10.67 17.03 4.14
CA ASP A 78 -11.52 15.84 4.32
C ASP A 78 -12.98 16.29 4.29
N PRO A 79 -13.89 15.63 3.54
CA PRO A 79 -15.31 15.98 3.54
C PRO A 79 -15.96 15.77 4.92
N ASN A 80 -15.39 14.94 5.78
CA ASN A 80 -15.80 14.76 7.16
C ASN A 80 -15.11 15.81 8.05
N VAL A 81 -15.84 16.85 8.41
CA VAL A 81 -15.34 17.97 9.24
C VAL A 81 -14.72 17.49 10.54
N ASN A 82 -15.31 16.49 11.22
CA ASN A 82 -14.74 15.95 12.46
C ASN A 82 -13.38 15.26 12.24
N ALA A 83 -13.21 14.63 11.07
CA ALA A 83 -11.93 14.03 10.69
C ALA A 83 -10.90 15.12 10.41
N LEU A 84 -11.26 16.13 9.65
CA LEU A 84 -10.43 17.28 9.33
C LEU A 84 -9.97 18.01 10.60
N ASP A 85 -10.91 18.45 11.43
CA ASP A 85 -10.63 19.22 12.64
C ASP A 85 -9.70 18.49 13.60
N SER A 86 -9.99 17.21 13.87
CA SER A 86 -9.16 16.43 14.77
C SER A 86 -7.73 16.19 14.23
N PHE A 87 -7.59 16.04 12.92
CA PHE A 87 -6.28 15.92 12.27
C PHE A 87 -5.52 17.25 12.36
N CYS A 88 -6.17 18.35 12.00
CA CYS A 88 -5.59 19.69 11.97
C CYS A 88 -5.17 20.17 13.36
N GLU A 89 -5.99 19.95 14.37
CA GLU A 89 -5.65 20.30 15.76
C GLU A 89 -4.42 19.50 16.23
N PHE A 90 -4.40 18.19 15.97
CA PHE A 90 -3.31 17.32 16.46
C PHE A 90 -2.00 17.59 15.71
N TYR A 91 -2.04 17.70 14.38
CA TYR A 91 -0.85 17.89 13.55
C TYR A 91 -0.48 19.35 13.32
N LYS A 92 -1.31 20.30 13.81
CA LYS A 92 -1.12 21.75 13.67
C LYS A 92 -1.02 22.15 12.20
N VAL A 93 -2.01 21.76 11.42
CA VAL A 93 -2.12 22.15 10.02
C VAL A 93 -2.37 23.66 9.92
N ALA A 94 -1.65 24.33 9.03
CA ALA A 94 -1.71 25.78 8.92
C ALA A 94 -3.01 26.26 8.26
N SER A 95 -3.46 25.57 7.21
CA SER A 95 -4.62 25.97 6.41
C SER A 95 -5.47 24.74 6.06
N PRO A 96 -6.43 24.36 6.95
CA PRO A 96 -7.46 23.40 6.59
C PRO A 96 -8.44 24.02 5.59
N VAL A 97 -8.97 23.23 4.67
CA VAL A 97 -10.00 23.65 3.71
C VAL A 97 -11.22 22.74 3.80
N SER A 98 -12.41 23.32 3.68
CA SER A 98 -13.68 22.60 3.76
C SER A 98 -14.18 22.11 2.40
N LEU A 99 -13.75 22.74 1.32
CA LEU A 99 -14.04 22.36 -0.06
C LEU A 99 -12.75 21.97 -0.76
N VAL A 100 -12.81 20.96 -1.60
CA VAL A 100 -11.62 20.47 -2.31
C VAL A 100 -11.13 21.48 -3.34
N GLU A 101 -12.02 22.28 -3.90
CA GLU A 101 -11.73 23.34 -4.85
C GLU A 101 -10.84 24.44 -4.25
N ASP A 102 -10.90 24.61 -2.92
CA ASP A 102 -10.06 25.56 -2.17
C ASP A 102 -8.70 24.98 -1.79
N PHE A 103 -8.42 23.71 -2.17
CA PHE A 103 -7.15 23.08 -1.85
C PHE A 103 -6.03 23.62 -2.74
N ASP A 104 -5.30 24.60 -2.22
CA ASP A 104 -4.20 25.24 -2.90
C ASP A 104 -2.95 24.36 -2.91
N TYR A 105 -2.47 24.01 -4.10
CA TYR A 105 -1.28 23.21 -4.34
C TYR A 105 0.02 24.03 -4.36
N SER A 106 -0.07 25.35 -4.40
CA SER A 106 1.10 26.24 -4.36
C SER A 106 1.90 25.98 -3.08
N ASP A 107 3.22 26.13 -3.15
CA ASP A 107 4.14 25.94 -2.02
C ASP A 107 4.14 24.51 -1.40
N LEU A 108 3.51 23.52 -2.03
CA LEU A 108 3.57 22.13 -1.58
C LEU A 108 4.73 21.39 -2.26
N ASP A 109 5.50 20.67 -1.46
CA ASP A 109 6.51 19.74 -1.97
C ASP A 109 5.90 18.40 -2.35
N VAL A 110 4.87 17.97 -1.61
CA VAL A 110 4.18 16.70 -1.83
C VAL A 110 2.77 16.71 -1.24
N VAL A 111 1.83 16.05 -1.93
CA VAL A 111 0.48 15.78 -1.41
C VAL A 111 0.36 14.30 -1.07
N TYR A 112 -0.10 14.01 0.15
CA TYR A 112 -0.45 12.65 0.59
C TYR A 112 -1.95 12.45 0.42
N ILE A 113 -2.34 11.44 -0.36
CA ILE A 113 -3.72 11.12 -0.68
C ILE A 113 -4.06 9.81 0.04
N ALA A 114 -4.97 9.89 1.02
CA ALA A 114 -5.41 8.77 1.84
C ALA A 114 -6.94 8.81 2.05
N SER A 115 -7.65 9.19 1.01
CA SER A 115 -9.11 9.23 0.88
C SER A 115 -9.70 7.84 0.66
N ASN A 116 -10.93 7.72 0.16
CA ASN A 116 -11.48 6.46 -0.33
C ASN A 116 -10.84 6.07 -1.68
N HIS A 117 -10.90 4.79 -2.03
CA HIS A 117 -10.17 4.25 -3.20
C HIS A 117 -10.57 4.92 -4.52
N ALA A 118 -11.87 5.16 -4.70
CA ALA A 118 -12.41 5.73 -5.94
C ALA A 118 -11.86 7.14 -6.24
N SER A 119 -11.51 7.91 -5.22
CA SER A 119 -11.04 9.28 -5.37
C SER A 119 -9.51 9.44 -5.44
N HIS A 120 -8.75 8.37 -5.21
CA HIS A 120 -7.27 8.43 -5.22
C HIS A 120 -6.71 9.02 -6.51
N SER A 121 -7.18 8.51 -7.64
CA SER A 121 -6.69 8.92 -8.96
C SER A 121 -7.03 10.39 -9.27
N GLU A 122 -8.22 10.83 -8.91
CA GLU A 122 -8.65 12.21 -9.15
C GLU A 122 -7.75 13.20 -8.43
N TYR A 123 -7.53 13.01 -7.14
CA TYR A 123 -6.66 13.89 -6.37
C TYR A 123 -5.19 13.80 -6.80
N ALA A 124 -4.74 12.62 -7.23
CA ALA A 124 -3.41 12.46 -7.80
C ALA A 124 -3.25 13.26 -9.09
N LEU A 125 -4.25 13.20 -9.99
CA LEU A 125 -4.28 14.00 -11.22
C LEU A 125 -4.20 15.50 -10.95
N GLN A 126 -4.92 15.98 -9.94
CA GLN A 126 -4.84 17.40 -9.55
C GLN A 126 -3.44 17.79 -9.09
N ALA A 127 -2.82 16.99 -8.22
CA ALA A 127 -1.45 17.25 -7.76
C ALA A 127 -0.44 17.27 -8.94
N LEU A 128 -0.51 16.26 -9.83
CA LEU A 128 0.39 16.15 -10.99
C LEU A 128 0.24 17.35 -11.94
N ARG A 129 -0.99 17.80 -12.23
CA ARG A 129 -1.27 18.98 -13.06
C ARG A 129 -0.66 20.27 -12.50
N HIS A 130 -0.54 20.36 -11.18
CA HIS A 130 0.11 21.49 -10.52
C HIS A 130 1.62 21.29 -10.33
N GLY A 131 2.20 20.23 -10.91
CA GLY A 131 3.63 19.93 -10.80
C GLY A 131 4.05 19.47 -9.38
N VAL A 132 3.11 19.09 -8.52
CA VAL A 132 3.37 18.68 -7.14
C VAL A 132 3.47 17.16 -7.08
N ALA A 133 4.48 16.65 -6.37
CA ALA A 133 4.61 15.22 -6.14
C ALA A 133 3.41 14.65 -5.38
N ALA A 134 2.95 13.46 -5.77
CA ALA A 134 1.84 12.80 -5.12
C ALA A 134 2.27 11.48 -4.45
N TYR A 135 1.97 11.32 -3.17
CA TYR A 135 1.93 10.01 -2.52
C TYR A 135 0.49 9.55 -2.46
N VAL A 136 0.19 8.45 -3.10
CA VAL A 136 -1.17 7.89 -3.19
C VAL A 136 -1.24 6.60 -2.39
N GLU A 137 -2.16 6.53 -1.42
CA GLU A 137 -2.46 5.25 -0.80
C GLU A 137 -2.99 4.25 -1.83
N LYS A 138 -2.78 2.99 -1.55
CA LYS A 138 -3.24 1.92 -2.42
C LYS A 138 -4.78 1.76 -2.35
N PRO A 139 -5.43 1.39 -3.43
CA PRO A 139 -4.90 1.19 -4.78
C PRO A 139 -4.65 2.51 -5.50
N LEU A 140 -3.74 2.51 -6.47
CA LEU A 140 -3.46 3.69 -7.28
C LEU A 140 -4.68 4.09 -8.13
N SER A 141 -5.37 3.10 -8.70
CA SER A 141 -6.62 3.25 -9.46
C SER A 141 -7.52 2.03 -9.24
N VAL A 142 -8.82 2.18 -9.45
CA VAL A 142 -9.82 1.11 -9.30
C VAL A 142 -10.51 0.73 -10.62
N ASN A 143 -10.24 1.46 -11.70
CA ASN A 143 -10.74 1.20 -13.04
C ASN A 143 -9.76 1.64 -14.12
N TRP A 144 -10.04 1.26 -15.39
CA TRP A 144 -9.17 1.52 -16.53
C TRP A 144 -9.11 2.99 -16.94
N ASP A 145 -10.19 3.76 -16.74
CA ASP A 145 -10.21 5.18 -17.08
C ASP A 145 -9.26 5.94 -16.17
N GLN A 146 -9.30 5.65 -14.88
CA GLN A 146 -8.36 6.20 -13.89
C GLN A 146 -6.92 5.81 -14.19
N PHE A 147 -6.70 4.52 -14.53
CA PHE A 147 -5.38 4.01 -14.89
C PHE A 147 -4.79 4.74 -16.11
N SER A 148 -5.60 4.93 -17.15
CA SER A 148 -5.19 5.60 -18.38
C SER A 148 -4.93 7.09 -18.16
N ALA A 149 -5.83 7.77 -17.44
CA ALA A 149 -5.70 9.19 -17.13
C ALA A 149 -4.43 9.49 -16.31
N LEU A 150 -4.13 8.65 -15.30
CA LEU A 150 -2.90 8.78 -14.52
C LEU A 150 -1.65 8.56 -15.38
N GLY A 151 -1.67 7.57 -16.25
CA GLY A 151 -0.57 7.29 -17.16
C GLY A 151 -0.27 8.48 -18.08
N ALA A 152 -1.30 9.09 -18.66
CA ALA A 152 -1.15 10.30 -19.46
C ALA A 152 -0.56 11.46 -18.66
N ALA A 153 -1.10 11.72 -17.46
CA ALA A 153 -0.63 12.82 -16.61
C ALA A 153 0.82 12.63 -16.14
N ILE A 154 1.23 11.41 -15.77
CA ILE A 154 2.60 11.10 -15.37
C ILE A 154 3.57 11.37 -16.54
N SER A 155 3.16 11.00 -17.75
CA SER A 155 3.98 11.22 -18.94
C SER A 155 4.09 12.71 -19.31
N GLU A 156 3.00 13.45 -19.21
CA GLU A 156 2.91 14.87 -19.59
C GLU A 156 3.63 15.78 -18.59
N HIS A 157 3.33 15.64 -17.31
CA HIS A 157 3.76 16.61 -16.30
C HIS A 157 5.12 16.31 -15.69
N LYS A 158 5.71 15.13 -15.96
CA LYS A 158 6.99 14.66 -15.36
C LYS A 158 7.04 14.77 -13.83
N ALA A 159 5.87 14.89 -13.18
CA ALA A 159 5.77 14.96 -11.74
C ALA A 159 5.93 13.57 -11.10
N GLU A 160 6.43 13.53 -9.89
CA GLU A 160 6.71 12.28 -9.21
C GLU A 160 5.46 11.72 -8.54
N ILE A 161 5.21 10.42 -8.74
CA ILE A 161 4.18 9.68 -8.03
C ILE A 161 4.79 8.56 -7.19
N TYR A 162 4.27 8.37 -5.98
CA TYR A 162 4.63 7.33 -5.03
C TYR A 162 3.38 6.59 -4.60
N VAL A 163 3.44 5.28 -4.49
CA VAL A 163 2.26 4.47 -4.15
C VAL A 163 2.44 3.75 -2.83
N GLY A 164 1.37 3.68 -2.05
CA GLY A 164 1.34 3.18 -0.67
C GLY A 164 1.44 1.66 -0.51
N TYR A 165 1.78 0.90 -1.54
CA TYR A 165 2.08 -0.52 -1.39
C TYR A 165 3.32 -0.70 -0.51
N ASN A 166 3.13 -1.27 0.65
CA ASN A 166 4.13 -1.24 1.71
C ASN A 166 4.99 -2.50 1.84
N ARG A 167 4.50 -3.70 1.44
CA ARG A 167 5.24 -4.97 1.61
C ARG A 167 6.64 -4.96 0.99
N PRO A 168 6.87 -4.42 -0.21
CA PRO A 168 8.21 -4.29 -0.81
C PRO A 168 9.23 -3.55 0.05
N PHE A 169 8.78 -2.69 0.96
CA PHE A 169 9.62 -1.87 1.84
C PHE A 169 9.87 -2.49 3.23
N SER A 170 9.37 -3.70 3.48
CA SER A 170 9.60 -4.38 4.75
C SER A 170 11.04 -4.89 4.85
N LYS A 171 11.55 -4.97 6.08
CA LYS A 171 12.90 -5.52 6.32
C LYS A 171 13.04 -6.96 5.85
N ALA A 172 11.97 -7.76 5.98
CA ALA A 172 11.98 -9.14 5.50
C ALA A 172 12.22 -9.23 3.99
N ILE A 173 11.55 -8.37 3.21
CA ILE A 173 11.74 -8.31 1.74
C ILE A 173 13.09 -7.69 1.38
N ASP A 174 13.57 -6.68 2.11
CA ASP A 174 14.93 -6.18 1.92
C ASP A 174 15.98 -7.28 2.11
N THR A 175 15.80 -8.14 3.13
CA THR A 175 16.72 -9.26 3.39
C THR A 175 16.58 -10.32 2.30
N LEU A 176 15.36 -10.69 1.89
CA LEU A 176 15.12 -11.59 0.75
C LEU A 176 15.86 -11.10 -0.50
N LYS A 177 15.69 -9.85 -0.87
CA LYS A 177 16.34 -9.23 -2.05
C LYS A 177 17.87 -9.24 -1.98
N ARG A 178 18.45 -9.18 -0.80
CA ARG A 178 19.90 -9.33 -0.64
C ARG A 178 20.37 -10.77 -0.88
N PHE A 179 19.54 -11.76 -0.49
CA PHE A 179 19.87 -13.17 -0.69
C PHE A 179 19.68 -13.63 -2.13
N ASN A 180 18.69 -13.10 -2.85
CA ASN A 180 18.43 -13.46 -4.25
C ASN A 180 19.05 -12.50 -5.27
N ALA A 181 19.87 -11.56 -4.84
CA ALA A 181 20.52 -10.61 -5.74
C ALA A 181 21.34 -11.31 -6.83
N GLY A 182 21.03 -11.00 -8.09
CA GLY A 182 21.68 -11.62 -9.27
C GLY A 182 21.17 -13.00 -9.66
N MET A 183 20.15 -13.54 -8.96
CA MET A 183 19.48 -14.76 -9.39
C MET A 183 18.45 -14.46 -10.48
N ASP A 184 18.48 -15.20 -11.58
CA ASP A 184 17.52 -15.08 -12.70
C ASP A 184 16.67 -16.34 -12.88
N SER A 185 16.95 -17.39 -12.10
CA SER A 185 16.19 -18.65 -12.09
C SER A 185 14.73 -18.45 -11.69
N PRO A 186 13.83 -19.35 -12.09
CA PRO A 186 12.45 -19.31 -11.65
C PRO A 186 12.31 -19.39 -10.13
N PHE A 187 11.31 -18.70 -9.59
CA PHE A 187 10.96 -18.80 -8.18
C PHE A 187 9.55 -19.32 -7.95
N THR A 188 9.30 -19.81 -6.75
CA THR A 188 7.96 -20.12 -6.25
C THR A 188 7.64 -19.16 -5.10
N LEU A 189 6.49 -18.46 -5.19
CA LEU A 189 5.96 -17.58 -4.17
C LEU A 189 4.57 -18.06 -3.75
N SER A 190 4.33 -18.19 -2.46
CA SER A 190 2.99 -18.44 -1.92
C SER A 190 2.66 -17.45 -0.82
N CYS A 191 1.50 -16.81 -0.93
CA CYS A 191 0.97 -15.91 0.09
C CYS A 191 -0.40 -16.42 0.58
N PHE A 192 -0.49 -16.73 1.88
CA PHE A 192 -1.75 -17.06 2.52
C PHE A 192 -2.15 -15.89 3.43
N VAL A 193 -3.33 -15.31 3.16
CA VAL A 193 -3.78 -14.08 3.78
C VAL A 193 -5.14 -14.26 4.41
N VAL A 194 -5.21 -14.05 5.72
CA VAL A 194 -6.47 -13.95 6.46
C VAL A 194 -6.79 -12.47 6.65
N GLY A 195 -7.80 -12.00 5.92
CA GLY A 195 -8.30 -10.63 5.98
C GLY A 195 -9.46 -10.49 6.96
N HIS A 196 -9.88 -9.25 7.18
CA HIS A 196 -11.09 -8.97 7.96
C HIS A 196 -12.35 -9.38 7.19
N PHE A 197 -13.36 -9.83 7.91
CA PHE A 197 -14.72 -9.86 7.38
C PHE A 197 -15.18 -8.41 7.15
N ILE A 198 -15.81 -8.15 6.01
CA ILE A 198 -16.34 -6.85 5.63
C ILE A 198 -17.84 -7.00 5.46
N GLU A 199 -18.62 -6.27 6.27
CA GLU A 199 -20.08 -6.25 6.21
C GLU A 199 -20.56 -5.77 4.83
N SER A 200 -21.77 -6.20 4.44
CA SER A 200 -22.32 -5.89 3.12
C SER A 200 -22.58 -4.40 2.89
N ASP A 201 -22.86 -3.64 3.94
CA ASP A 201 -23.11 -2.20 3.94
C ASP A 201 -21.85 -1.34 4.12
N HIS A 202 -20.70 -1.95 4.21
CA HIS A 202 -19.44 -1.23 4.38
C HIS A 202 -19.02 -0.56 3.06
N TRP A 203 -18.57 0.70 3.10
CA TRP A 203 -18.14 1.50 1.94
C TRP A 203 -17.18 0.76 0.99
N TYR A 204 -16.40 -0.15 1.51
CA TYR A 204 -15.45 -0.97 0.77
C TYR A 204 -16.10 -1.94 -0.23
N ARG A 205 -17.43 -2.19 -0.07
CA ARG A 205 -18.25 -3.02 -0.95
C ARG A 205 -18.89 -2.24 -2.10
N GLU A 206 -18.80 -0.91 -2.07
CA GLU A 206 -19.29 -0.08 -3.16
C GLU A 206 -18.58 -0.44 -4.47
N PRO A 207 -19.31 -0.62 -5.58
CA PRO A 207 -18.70 -1.00 -6.86
C PRO A 207 -17.62 -0.03 -7.34
N SER A 208 -17.75 1.26 -7.01
CA SER A 208 -16.80 2.31 -7.32
C SER A 208 -15.44 2.14 -6.61
N GLU A 209 -15.39 1.40 -5.49
CA GLU A 209 -14.19 1.25 -4.68
C GLU A 209 -13.25 0.11 -5.14
N GLY A 210 -13.63 -0.64 -6.18
CA GLY A 210 -12.76 -1.59 -6.87
C GLY A 210 -12.66 -2.98 -6.26
N THR A 211 -13.61 -3.39 -5.43
CA THR A 211 -13.65 -4.70 -4.75
C THR A 211 -12.48 -4.95 -3.78
N ARG A 212 -12.50 -6.09 -3.12
CA ARG A 212 -11.38 -6.53 -2.26
C ARG A 212 -10.11 -6.90 -3.04
N VAL A 213 -10.24 -7.12 -4.33
CA VAL A 213 -9.04 -7.31 -5.18
C VAL A 213 -8.17 -6.05 -5.11
N CYS A 214 -8.74 -4.88 -5.39
CA CYS A 214 -8.01 -3.60 -5.32
C CYS A 214 -7.61 -3.24 -3.87
N GLY A 215 -8.55 -3.37 -2.95
CA GLY A 215 -8.34 -2.93 -1.59
C GLY A 215 -7.46 -3.84 -0.73
N ASN A 216 -7.49 -5.17 -0.95
CA ASN A 216 -6.73 -6.14 -0.17
C ASN A 216 -5.71 -6.91 -1.02
N LEU A 217 -6.16 -7.69 -2.02
CA LEU A 217 -5.29 -8.59 -2.78
C LEU A 217 -4.17 -7.84 -3.51
N GLY A 218 -4.43 -6.60 -3.94
CA GLY A 218 -3.47 -5.73 -4.59
C GLY A 218 -2.12 -5.61 -3.88
N HIS A 219 -2.08 -5.74 -2.57
CA HIS A 219 -0.83 -5.74 -1.81
C HIS A 219 0.11 -6.91 -2.15
N TRP A 220 -0.44 -8.10 -2.36
CA TRP A 220 0.37 -9.31 -2.67
C TRP A 220 0.59 -9.47 -4.16
N LEU A 221 -0.32 -8.96 -5.00
CA LEU A 221 -0.06 -8.80 -6.43
C LEU A 221 1.11 -7.84 -6.66
N ASP A 222 1.12 -6.72 -5.96
CA ASP A 222 2.22 -5.75 -6.01
C ASP A 222 3.54 -6.36 -5.50
N LEU A 223 3.52 -7.10 -4.39
CA LEU A 223 4.71 -7.82 -3.91
C LEU A 223 5.21 -8.83 -4.93
N SER A 224 4.32 -9.56 -5.59
CA SER A 224 4.66 -10.54 -6.62
C SER A 224 5.36 -9.87 -7.81
N MET A 225 4.79 -8.76 -8.30
CA MET A 225 5.41 -7.99 -9.37
C MET A 225 6.75 -7.39 -8.94
N HIS A 226 6.86 -6.88 -7.70
CA HIS A 226 8.12 -6.39 -7.15
C HIS A 226 9.23 -7.45 -7.20
N LEU A 227 8.91 -8.69 -6.88
CA LEU A 227 9.88 -9.79 -6.94
C LEU A 227 10.19 -10.21 -8.39
N LEU A 228 9.21 -10.22 -9.29
CA LEU A 228 9.45 -10.45 -10.72
C LEU A 228 10.36 -9.38 -11.34
N PHE A 229 10.22 -8.12 -10.93
CA PHE A 229 11.07 -7.02 -11.40
C PHE A 229 12.52 -7.04 -10.87
N THR A 230 12.87 -7.98 -9.99
CA THR A 230 14.27 -8.20 -9.56
C THR A 230 15.08 -9.05 -10.53
N LYS A 231 14.45 -9.60 -11.56
CA LYS A 231 15.03 -10.49 -12.57
C LYS A 231 14.52 -10.16 -13.98
N THR A 232 14.93 -10.93 -14.98
CA THR A 232 14.42 -10.83 -16.34
C THR A 232 12.90 -11.01 -16.36
N LEU A 233 12.17 -9.99 -16.85
CA LEU A 233 10.72 -10.03 -16.89
C LEU A 233 10.20 -11.09 -17.86
N PRO A 234 9.13 -11.81 -17.49
CA PRO A 234 8.49 -12.78 -18.38
C PRO A 234 7.73 -12.06 -19.51
N GLU A 235 7.64 -12.73 -20.65
CA GLU A 235 6.84 -12.27 -21.78
C GLU A 235 5.35 -12.23 -21.43
N PHE A 236 4.87 -13.26 -20.73
CA PHE A 236 3.47 -13.35 -20.29
C PHE A 236 3.33 -14.01 -18.92
N LEU A 237 2.16 -13.79 -18.32
CA LEU A 237 1.70 -14.44 -17.10
C LEU A 237 0.38 -15.16 -17.42
N ASP A 238 0.31 -16.46 -17.22
CA ASP A 238 -0.94 -17.23 -17.21
C ASP A 238 -1.56 -17.15 -15.83
N VAL A 239 -2.72 -16.51 -15.73
CA VAL A 239 -3.45 -16.25 -14.49
C VAL A 239 -4.67 -17.14 -14.41
N ARG A 240 -4.84 -17.83 -13.28
CA ARG A 240 -6.01 -18.63 -12.95
C ARG A 240 -6.64 -18.14 -11.65
N LEU A 241 -7.95 -17.93 -11.68
CA LEU A 241 -8.75 -17.48 -10.57
C LEU A 241 -9.71 -18.58 -10.12
N SER A 242 -9.73 -18.85 -8.81
CA SER A 242 -10.74 -19.68 -8.17
C SER A 242 -11.41 -18.88 -7.07
N VAL A 243 -12.74 -18.85 -7.07
CA VAL A 243 -13.57 -18.22 -6.04
C VAL A 243 -14.38 -19.28 -5.30
N ALA A 244 -14.50 -19.14 -3.99
CA ALA A 244 -15.22 -20.11 -3.18
C ALA A 244 -16.72 -19.88 -3.15
N ASP A 245 -17.18 -18.66 -3.44
CA ASP A 245 -18.57 -18.25 -3.37
C ASP A 245 -18.86 -17.23 -4.47
N GLN A 246 -19.90 -17.46 -5.26
CA GLN A 246 -20.27 -16.56 -6.36
C GLN A 246 -21.07 -15.34 -5.89
N GLU A 247 -21.67 -15.38 -4.72
CA GLU A 247 -22.38 -14.23 -4.14
C GLU A 247 -21.41 -13.21 -3.52
N ALA A 248 -20.26 -13.69 -3.03
CA ALA A 248 -19.17 -12.86 -2.48
C ALA A 248 -17.81 -13.29 -3.05
N PRO A 249 -17.60 -13.14 -4.38
CA PRO A 249 -16.47 -13.76 -5.08
C PRO A 249 -15.10 -13.23 -4.68
N ASP A 250 -15.03 -12.06 -4.06
CA ASP A 250 -13.79 -11.44 -3.61
C ASP A 250 -13.46 -11.67 -2.12
N ASP A 251 -14.34 -12.37 -1.38
CA ASP A 251 -14.10 -12.66 0.04
C ASP A 251 -13.15 -13.83 0.28
N ASN A 252 -13.29 -14.87 -0.54
CA ASN A 252 -12.50 -16.10 -0.43
C ASN A 252 -12.09 -16.55 -1.82
N LEU A 253 -10.88 -16.19 -2.23
CA LEU A 253 -10.38 -16.46 -3.56
C LEU A 253 -8.92 -16.93 -3.55
N SER A 254 -8.54 -17.60 -4.62
CA SER A 254 -7.17 -17.99 -4.92
C SER A 254 -6.81 -17.52 -6.33
N VAL A 255 -5.62 -16.92 -6.45
CA VAL A 255 -5.02 -16.55 -7.74
C VAL A 255 -3.73 -17.33 -7.90
N SER A 256 -3.65 -18.16 -8.95
CA SER A 256 -2.43 -18.85 -9.36
C SER A 256 -1.89 -18.21 -10.62
N ILE A 257 -0.60 -17.88 -10.63
CA ILE A 257 0.08 -17.25 -11.76
C ILE A 257 1.29 -18.07 -12.12
N THR A 258 1.42 -18.42 -13.40
CA THR A 258 2.63 -19.05 -13.95
C THR A 258 3.22 -18.09 -14.98
N SER A 259 4.52 -17.80 -14.87
CA SER A 259 5.19 -16.94 -15.84
C SER A 259 5.79 -17.76 -17.00
N SER A 260 6.01 -17.10 -18.15
CA SER A 260 6.74 -17.72 -19.29
C SER A 260 8.17 -18.13 -18.93
N ASN A 261 8.74 -17.60 -17.86
CA ASN A 261 10.06 -17.96 -17.34
C ASN A 261 10.01 -19.11 -16.32
N GLY A 262 8.82 -19.67 -16.04
CA GLY A 262 8.63 -20.80 -15.12
C GLY A 262 8.40 -20.40 -13.66
N ASP A 263 8.22 -19.11 -13.32
CA ASP A 263 7.84 -18.73 -11.97
C ASP A 263 6.44 -19.22 -11.62
N LEU A 264 6.23 -19.62 -10.37
CA LEU A 264 4.94 -20.04 -9.85
C LEU A 264 4.56 -19.17 -8.65
N ILE A 265 3.43 -18.47 -8.76
CA ILE A 265 2.91 -17.58 -7.71
C ILE A 265 1.52 -18.04 -7.32
N ASN A 266 1.26 -18.17 -6.02
CA ASN A 266 -0.04 -18.56 -5.51
C ASN A 266 -0.47 -17.63 -4.36
N LEU A 267 -1.58 -16.93 -4.56
CA LEU A 267 -2.11 -15.95 -3.62
C LEU A 267 -3.49 -16.42 -3.14
N ILE A 268 -3.66 -16.58 -1.84
CA ILE A 268 -4.94 -16.95 -1.22
C ILE A 268 -5.36 -15.82 -0.30
N LEU A 269 -6.55 -15.26 -0.54
CA LEU A 269 -7.23 -14.33 0.35
C LEU A 269 -8.47 -14.99 0.93
N THR A 270 -8.62 -14.96 2.25
CA THR A 270 -9.80 -15.52 2.95
C THR A 270 -10.28 -14.59 4.06
N SER A 271 -11.59 -14.49 4.23
CA SER A 271 -12.26 -13.78 5.33
C SER A 271 -13.04 -14.71 6.26
N ARG A 272 -12.79 -16.03 6.20
CA ARG A 272 -13.49 -17.05 7.00
C ARG A 272 -13.18 -16.99 8.49
N ALA A 273 -12.12 -16.29 8.86
CA ALA A 273 -11.74 -16.06 10.24
C ALA A 273 -11.47 -14.58 10.45
N GLU A 274 -11.93 -14.01 11.57
CA GLU A 274 -11.65 -12.63 11.92
C GLU A 274 -10.31 -12.54 12.69
N PRO A 275 -9.24 -12.04 12.08
CA PRO A 275 -7.97 -11.93 12.76
C PRO A 275 -8.07 -10.88 13.86
N PHE A 276 -7.87 -11.28 15.10
CA PHE A 276 -8.01 -10.41 16.26
C PHE A 276 -7.07 -9.18 16.23
N GLU A 277 -5.91 -9.33 15.63
CA GLU A 277 -4.81 -8.36 15.65
C GLU A 277 -4.69 -7.56 14.35
N GLY A 278 -5.57 -7.77 13.40
CA GLY A 278 -5.52 -7.25 12.04
C GLY A 278 -5.22 -8.35 11.03
N ILE A 279 -4.85 -7.99 9.80
CA ILE A 279 -4.51 -8.97 8.76
C ILE A 279 -3.37 -9.88 9.26
N ASN A 280 -3.57 -11.19 9.12
CA ASN A 280 -2.56 -12.22 9.36
C ASN A 280 -2.11 -12.79 8.01
N GLU A 281 -0.80 -12.87 7.81
CA GLU A 281 -0.26 -13.23 6.52
C GLU A 281 1.00 -14.11 6.64
N THR A 282 1.08 -15.13 5.78
CA THR A 282 2.29 -15.95 5.64
C THR A 282 2.77 -15.85 4.20
N VAL A 283 4.07 -15.62 4.03
CA VAL A 283 4.74 -15.59 2.73
C VAL A 283 5.82 -16.64 2.71
N SER A 284 5.77 -17.53 1.72
CA SER A 284 6.81 -18.53 1.45
C SER A 284 7.41 -18.24 0.07
N PHE A 285 8.75 -18.22 0.00
CA PHE A 285 9.49 -17.96 -1.22
C PHE A 285 10.63 -18.97 -1.38
N ASN A 286 10.78 -19.51 -2.58
CA ASN A 286 11.85 -20.46 -2.91
C ASN A 286 12.45 -20.12 -4.27
N GLN A 287 13.78 -20.06 -4.33
CA GLN A 287 14.54 -19.85 -5.56
C GLN A 287 15.91 -20.50 -5.42
N ASP A 288 16.26 -21.43 -6.30
CA ASP A 288 17.48 -22.24 -6.22
C ASP A 288 17.67 -22.87 -4.82
N ASP A 289 18.74 -22.52 -4.12
CA ASP A 289 19.06 -22.98 -2.76
C ASP A 289 18.51 -22.05 -1.64
N LEU A 290 17.75 -21.00 -2.03
CA LEU A 290 17.14 -20.06 -1.11
C LEU A 290 15.72 -20.48 -0.75
N ILE A 291 15.46 -20.70 0.54
CA ILE A 291 14.13 -20.95 1.11
C ILE A 291 13.84 -19.84 2.11
N VAL A 292 12.69 -19.18 1.99
CA VAL A 292 12.28 -18.09 2.88
C VAL A 292 10.86 -18.33 3.39
N THR A 293 10.66 -18.13 4.68
CA THR A 293 9.32 -18.08 5.29
C THR A 293 9.20 -16.81 6.10
N ILE A 294 8.18 -15.99 5.80
CA ILE A 294 7.84 -14.78 6.53
C ILE A 294 6.49 -15.01 7.22
N THR A 295 6.48 -14.90 8.54
CA THR A 295 5.27 -15.07 9.36
C THR A 295 4.82 -13.72 9.86
N ASP A 296 3.71 -13.23 9.32
CA ASP A 296 3.01 -12.01 9.72
C ASP A 296 3.93 -10.77 9.79
N PHE A 297 5.03 -10.76 9.01
CA PHE A 297 6.07 -9.71 9.08
C PHE A 297 6.56 -9.39 10.51
N ARG A 298 6.45 -10.37 11.40
CA ARG A 298 6.97 -10.36 12.78
C ARG A 298 8.22 -11.23 12.90
N GLU A 299 8.35 -12.21 12.03
CA GLU A 299 9.48 -13.11 11.95
C GLU A 299 9.72 -13.51 10.49
N ALA A 300 10.99 -13.64 10.11
CA ALA A 300 11.39 -14.23 8.87
C ALA A 300 12.53 -15.24 9.10
N ARG A 301 12.51 -16.32 8.34
CA ARG A 301 13.53 -17.36 8.33
C ARG A 301 14.03 -17.53 6.92
N PHE A 302 15.35 -17.60 6.80
CA PHE A 302 16.06 -17.71 5.53
C PHE A 302 17.03 -18.89 5.61
N TRP A 303 16.96 -19.77 4.64
CA TRP A 303 17.94 -20.82 4.41
C TRP A 303 18.56 -20.60 3.05
N LYS A 304 19.88 -20.53 2.96
CA LYS A 304 20.62 -20.48 1.70
C LYS A 304 21.81 -21.41 1.77
N GLY A 305 21.72 -22.58 1.11
CA GLY A 305 22.65 -23.68 1.30
C GLY A 305 22.73 -24.08 2.78
N HIS A 306 23.93 -23.99 3.35
CA HIS A 306 24.15 -24.31 4.77
C HIS A 306 23.91 -23.15 5.73
N ARG A 307 23.58 -21.97 5.23
CA ARG A 307 23.36 -20.76 6.06
C ARG A 307 21.93 -20.68 6.48
N TYR A 308 21.72 -20.44 7.77
CA TYR A 308 20.41 -20.17 8.35
C TYR A 308 20.42 -18.81 9.04
N LEU A 309 19.42 -17.98 8.73
CA LEU A 309 19.20 -16.69 9.39
C LEU A 309 17.75 -16.63 9.86
N ARG A 310 17.54 -16.22 11.09
CA ARG A 310 16.22 -15.90 11.65
C ARG A 310 16.17 -14.46 12.11
N GLU A 311 15.26 -13.69 11.56
CA GLU A 311 15.04 -12.30 11.95
C GLU A 311 13.69 -12.16 12.67
N LYS A 312 13.69 -11.39 13.73
CA LYS A 312 12.46 -11.00 14.47
C LYS A 312 12.28 -9.50 14.38
N TYR A 313 11.07 -9.07 14.05
CA TYR A 313 10.72 -7.67 13.89
C TYR A 313 9.83 -7.21 15.04
N ARG A 314 10.35 -6.30 15.85
CA ARG A 314 9.62 -5.65 16.94
C ARG A 314 9.91 -4.15 16.89
N PRO A 315 8.90 -3.35 16.58
CA PRO A 315 7.50 -3.69 16.21
C PRO A 315 7.40 -4.47 14.88
N LYS A 316 6.22 -5.09 14.62
CA LYS A 316 5.86 -5.70 13.32
C LYS A 316 6.21 -4.74 12.19
N ASP A 317 6.93 -5.23 11.18
CA ASP A 317 7.42 -4.40 10.08
C ASP A 317 6.86 -4.84 8.73
N VAL A 318 5.74 -4.29 8.36
CA VAL A 318 5.13 -4.47 7.04
C VAL A 318 5.59 -3.40 6.02
N GLY A 319 6.58 -2.57 6.35
CA GLY A 319 7.17 -1.60 5.43
C GLY A 319 6.55 -0.20 5.40
N HIS A 320 5.47 0.10 6.14
CA HIS A 320 4.79 1.41 6.09
C HIS A 320 5.73 2.61 6.29
N GLY A 321 6.72 2.49 7.18
CA GLY A 321 7.61 3.61 7.46
C GLY A 321 8.40 4.07 6.24
N LYS A 322 9.00 3.12 5.51
CA LYS A 322 9.75 3.43 4.29
C LYS A 322 8.81 3.80 3.14
N ALA A 323 7.66 3.12 3.01
CA ALA A 323 6.68 3.42 1.97
C ALA A 323 6.18 4.87 2.06
N ILE A 324 5.82 5.34 3.26
CA ILE A 324 5.35 6.70 3.47
C ILE A 324 6.47 7.74 3.25
N LEU A 325 7.71 7.38 3.56
CA LEU A 325 8.85 8.28 3.44
C LEU A 325 9.57 8.20 2.07
N GLN A 326 8.98 7.58 1.04
CA GLN A 326 9.56 7.43 -0.29
C GLN A 326 10.04 8.77 -0.86
N HIS A 327 9.21 9.81 -0.77
CA HIS A 327 9.56 11.15 -1.28
C HIS A 327 10.81 11.73 -0.60
N LEU A 328 11.01 11.49 0.70
CA LEU A 328 12.20 11.94 1.44
C LEU A 328 13.47 11.15 1.06
N HIS A 329 13.30 9.90 0.68
CA HIS A 329 14.39 8.97 0.39
C HIS A 329 14.36 8.49 -1.06
N ARG A 330 13.92 9.33 -1.99
CA ARG A 330 13.71 9.02 -3.40
C ARG A 330 14.91 8.33 -4.06
N ASP A 331 16.12 8.73 -3.73
CA ASP A 331 17.33 8.12 -4.31
C ASP A 331 17.59 6.68 -3.86
N LYS A 332 16.96 6.24 -2.76
CA LYS A 332 17.18 4.92 -2.12
C LYS A 332 15.95 4.03 -2.07
N CYS A 333 14.77 4.63 -2.13
CA CYS A 333 13.51 3.92 -1.86
C CYS A 333 12.47 4.11 -2.96
N ARG A 334 12.76 4.83 -4.05
CA ARG A 334 11.82 5.00 -5.16
C ARG A 334 11.63 3.67 -5.87
N ARG A 335 10.38 3.29 -6.06
CA ARG A 335 10.03 2.14 -6.89
C ARG A 335 10.01 2.52 -8.37
N ASN A 336 10.31 1.56 -9.23
CA ASN A 336 10.18 1.75 -10.66
C ASN A 336 8.70 1.99 -11.02
N ILE A 337 8.42 3.01 -11.81
CA ILE A 337 7.06 3.34 -12.24
C ILE A 337 6.44 2.24 -13.11
N ASP A 338 7.25 1.54 -13.91
CA ASP A 338 6.78 0.42 -14.73
C ASP A 338 6.34 -0.76 -13.87
N GLU A 339 7.01 -1.03 -12.76
CA GLU A 339 6.61 -2.02 -11.79
C GLU A 339 5.21 -1.71 -11.21
N ILE A 340 4.98 -0.45 -10.83
CA ILE A 340 3.69 0.02 -10.31
C ILE A 340 2.61 -0.06 -11.39
N ARG A 341 2.93 0.33 -12.61
CA ARG A 341 2.05 0.25 -13.78
C ARG A 341 1.60 -1.19 -14.02
N VAL A 342 2.55 -2.12 -14.11
CA VAL A 342 2.26 -3.54 -14.38
C VAL A 342 1.47 -4.16 -13.22
N SER A 343 1.83 -3.89 -11.98
CA SER A 343 1.10 -4.42 -10.81
C SER A 343 -0.33 -3.89 -10.74
N THR A 344 -0.54 -2.61 -11.08
CA THR A 344 -1.87 -2.00 -11.13
C THR A 344 -2.71 -2.58 -12.27
N ALA A 345 -2.13 -2.74 -13.47
CA ALA A 345 -2.82 -3.35 -14.61
C ALA A 345 -3.23 -4.80 -14.32
N LEU A 346 -2.33 -5.62 -13.76
CA LEU A 346 -2.65 -6.99 -13.36
C LEU A 346 -3.76 -7.04 -12.31
N MET A 347 -3.73 -6.15 -11.34
CA MET A 347 -4.78 -6.04 -10.33
C MET A 347 -6.14 -5.71 -10.94
N LEU A 348 -6.20 -4.80 -11.90
CA LEU A 348 -7.44 -4.43 -12.61
C LEU A 348 -7.96 -5.60 -13.46
N GLU A 349 -7.09 -6.32 -14.17
CA GLU A 349 -7.49 -7.53 -14.90
C GLU A 349 -8.09 -8.60 -13.97
N ILE A 350 -7.46 -8.86 -12.82
CA ILE A 350 -7.98 -9.83 -11.85
C ILE A 350 -9.29 -9.34 -11.22
N LYS A 351 -9.43 -8.05 -10.96
CA LYS A 351 -10.72 -7.46 -10.54
C LYS A 351 -11.81 -7.73 -11.59
N ASP A 352 -11.51 -7.51 -12.88
CA ASP A 352 -12.46 -7.74 -13.96
C ASP A 352 -12.77 -9.24 -14.15
N MET A 353 -11.79 -10.13 -13.92
CA MET A 353 -12.04 -11.58 -13.87
C MET A 353 -13.04 -11.96 -12.77
N VAL A 354 -12.90 -11.38 -11.56
CA VAL A 354 -13.83 -11.60 -10.45
C VAL A 354 -15.23 -11.13 -10.82
N LEU A 355 -15.36 -9.92 -11.37
CA LEU A 355 -16.65 -9.32 -11.73
C LEU A 355 -17.35 -10.04 -12.91
N SER A 356 -16.58 -10.60 -13.83
CA SER A 356 -17.10 -11.31 -15.03
C SER A 356 -17.15 -12.83 -14.85
N ALA A 357 -16.82 -13.36 -13.68
CA ALA A 357 -16.67 -14.79 -13.40
C ALA A 357 -15.70 -15.52 -14.36
N LYS A 358 -14.74 -14.79 -14.91
CA LYS A 358 -13.70 -15.35 -15.79
C LYS A 358 -12.63 -16.04 -14.95
N GLN A 359 -12.27 -17.28 -15.31
CA GLN A 359 -11.35 -18.09 -14.51
C GLN A 359 -9.90 -18.08 -15.00
N GLU A 360 -9.67 -17.74 -16.27
CA GLU A 360 -8.32 -17.77 -16.87
C GLU A 360 -8.06 -16.52 -17.71
N LEU A 361 -6.81 -16.06 -17.65
CA LEU A 361 -6.33 -14.91 -18.43
C LEU A 361 -4.85 -15.11 -18.75
N ARG A 362 -4.44 -14.81 -19.99
CA ARG A 362 -3.03 -14.55 -20.31
C ARG A 362 -2.78 -13.06 -20.30
N PHE A 363 -1.92 -12.62 -19.38
CA PHE A 363 -1.54 -11.23 -19.20
C PHE A 363 -0.15 -10.97 -19.80
N PHE A 364 -0.04 -9.95 -20.64
CA PHE A 364 1.22 -9.53 -21.25
C PHE A 364 1.65 -8.20 -20.64
N PRO A 365 2.68 -8.16 -19.76
CA PRO A 365 3.10 -6.93 -19.07
C PRO A 365 3.38 -5.74 -19.99
N ASP A 366 3.88 -6.00 -21.20
CA ASP A 366 4.23 -4.98 -22.19
C ASP A 366 3.16 -4.71 -23.25
N ALA A 367 1.94 -5.26 -23.09
CA ALA A 367 0.84 -5.02 -24.03
C ALA A 367 0.54 -3.52 -24.15
N LYS A 368 0.26 -3.04 -25.38
CA LYS A 368 -0.01 -1.61 -25.64
C LYS A 368 -1.08 -1.03 -24.72
N LYS A 369 -2.13 -1.79 -24.42
CA LYS A 369 -3.25 -1.35 -23.56
C LYS A 369 -2.85 -1.01 -22.12
N TYR A 370 -1.68 -1.48 -21.67
CA TYR A 370 -1.18 -1.18 -20.32
C TYR A 370 -0.07 -0.14 -20.33
N ARG A 371 0.41 0.29 -21.47
CA ARG A 371 1.47 1.29 -21.54
C ARG A 371 0.93 2.66 -21.14
N TRP A 372 1.63 3.31 -20.28
CA TRP A 372 1.49 4.73 -20.03
C TRP A 372 2.34 5.43 -21.11
N THR A 373 1.73 5.62 -22.27
CA THR A 373 2.43 6.21 -23.41
C THR A 373 2.55 7.72 -23.25
N THR A 374 3.76 8.22 -23.44
CA THR A 374 3.94 9.56 -24.00
C THR A 374 3.32 9.57 -25.39
N VAL A 375 2.31 10.39 -25.60
CA VAL A 375 1.81 10.73 -26.94
C VAL A 375 2.95 11.34 -27.73
#